data_07ee6458b13f63d9dcf97893b6c221ad
#
_entry.id   07ee6458b13f63d9dcf97893b6c221ad
#
_cell.length_a   1.000
_cell.length_b   1.000
_cell.length_c   1.000
_cell.angle_alpha   90.00
_cell.angle_beta   90.00
_cell.angle_gamma   90.00
#
_symmetry.space_group_name_H-M   'P 1'
#
loop_
_entity.id
_entity.type
_entity.pdbx_description
1 polymer ?
#
loop_
_entity_poly.entity_id
_entity_poly.type
_entity_poly.pdbx_seq_one_letter_code
_entity_poly.pdbx_strand_id
1 'polypeptide(L)'
;MKTHTITINGTDYELRITGTIGIQILAQSFVTDEADRYHTITDEEGEHQAPTPKWLMALLYAVFYTCHEHAAEKIDFMHFIMSFSSKEFQDAMSWYYQAYAEREGLLPADEDETAKESDSKNA
;
A
#
# COMPACT_ATOMS: atom_id res chain seq x y z
N MET A 1 6.55 -12.17 -5.27
CA MET A 1 5.87 -10.90 -5.04
C MET A 1 6.87 -9.79 -4.79
N LYS A 2 6.61 -8.66 -5.39
CA LYS A 2 7.51 -7.52 -5.32
C LYS A 2 7.43 -6.84 -3.96
N THR A 3 8.57 -6.34 -3.47
CA THR A 3 8.61 -5.57 -2.23
C THR A 3 8.87 -4.11 -2.57
N HIS A 4 8.72 -3.25 -1.57
CA HIS A 4 8.98 -1.83 -1.70
C HIS A 4 9.65 -1.34 -0.44
N THR A 5 10.63 -0.48 -0.58
CA THR A 5 11.37 0.04 0.57
C THR A 5 10.97 1.49 0.82
N ILE A 6 10.64 1.80 2.07
CA ILE A 6 10.40 3.17 2.51
C ILE A 6 11.44 3.54 3.56
N THR A 7 11.67 4.83 3.73
CA THR A 7 12.63 5.32 4.72
C THR A 7 11.90 6.22 5.71
N ILE A 8 12.03 5.91 7.00
CA ILE A 8 11.44 6.72 8.07
C ILE A 8 12.53 6.99 9.10
N ASN A 9 12.77 8.26 9.37
CA ASN A 9 13.80 8.67 10.33
C ASN A 9 15.17 8.07 10.01
N GLY A 10 15.48 7.98 8.71
CA GLY A 10 16.76 7.46 8.29
C GLY A 10 16.90 5.95 8.29
N THR A 11 15.86 5.23 8.64
CA THR A 11 15.86 3.77 8.66
C THR A 11 15.01 3.26 7.49
N ASP A 12 15.54 2.28 6.76
CA ASP A 12 14.83 1.67 5.64
C ASP A 12 13.99 0.52 6.13
N TYR A 13 12.75 0.45 5.62
CA TYR A 13 11.82 -0.63 5.94
C TYR A 13 11.29 -1.22 4.66
N GLU A 14 11.41 -2.53 4.53
CA GLU A 14 10.89 -3.23 3.37
C GLU A 14 9.44 -3.62 3.61
N LEU A 15 8.58 -3.32 2.65
CA LEU A 15 7.15 -3.61 2.73
C LEU A 15 6.80 -4.73 1.77
N ARG A 16 5.85 -5.56 2.21
CA ARG A 16 5.32 -6.63 1.38
C ARG A 16 3.87 -6.86 1.79
N ILE A 17 3.02 -7.20 0.82
CA ILE A 17 1.62 -7.44 1.10
C ILE A 17 1.45 -8.91 1.46
N THR A 18 1.00 -9.16 2.69
CA THR A 18 0.87 -10.52 3.21
C THR A 18 -0.58 -11.00 3.29
N GLY A 19 -1.55 -10.07 3.41
CA GLY A 19 -2.95 -10.47 3.46
C GLY A 19 -3.83 -9.26 3.23
N THR A 20 -4.55 -9.25 2.09
CA THR A 20 -5.27 -8.04 1.68
C THR A 20 -6.44 -7.72 2.59
N ILE A 21 -7.18 -8.73 3.05
CA ILE A 21 -8.32 -8.50 3.94
C ILE A 21 -7.84 -7.97 5.29
N GLY A 22 -6.80 -8.58 5.85
CA GLY A 22 -6.26 -8.13 7.13
C GLY A 22 -5.75 -6.71 7.08
N ILE A 23 -5.10 -6.35 5.98
CA ILE A 23 -4.61 -4.99 5.78
C ILE A 23 -5.77 -4.01 5.77
N GLN A 24 -6.86 -4.33 5.06
CA GLN A 24 -8.02 -3.45 4.98
C GLN A 24 -8.69 -3.28 6.35
N ILE A 25 -8.84 -4.37 7.08
CA ILE A 25 -9.45 -4.31 8.40
C ILE A 25 -8.61 -3.46 9.35
N LEU A 26 -7.29 -3.66 9.32
CA LEU A 26 -6.40 -2.89 10.15
C LEU A 26 -6.43 -1.41 9.77
N ALA A 27 -6.45 -1.12 8.47
CA ALA A 27 -6.52 0.27 8.00
C ALA A 27 -7.77 0.98 8.50
N GLN A 28 -8.88 0.26 8.63
CA GLN A 28 -10.12 0.84 9.14
C GLN A 28 -9.98 1.31 10.58
N SER A 29 -9.07 0.72 11.34
CA SER A 29 -8.85 1.15 12.71
C SER A 29 -8.10 2.47 12.78
N PHE A 30 -7.43 2.87 11.70
CA PHE A 30 -6.72 4.15 11.65
C PHE A 30 -7.58 5.26 11.06
N VAL A 31 -8.57 4.91 10.23
CA VAL A 31 -9.51 5.88 9.66
C VAL A 31 -10.91 5.36 9.96
N THR A 32 -11.37 5.67 11.16
CA THR A 32 -12.61 5.09 11.68
C THR A 32 -13.87 5.68 11.06
N ASP A 33 -13.80 6.94 10.60
CA ASP A 33 -14.95 7.57 9.97
C ASP A 33 -14.95 7.24 8.48
N GLU A 34 -16.01 6.57 8.05
CA GLU A 34 -16.14 6.13 6.66
C GLU A 34 -16.08 7.31 5.69
N ALA A 35 -16.59 8.47 6.12
CA ALA A 35 -16.58 9.67 5.29
C ALA A 35 -15.15 10.15 4.99
N ASP A 36 -14.18 9.75 5.80
CA ASP A 36 -12.78 10.13 5.57
C ASP A 36 -12.05 9.18 4.65
N ARG A 37 -12.70 8.10 4.20
CA ARG A 37 -12.06 7.10 3.35
C ARG A 37 -12.23 7.36 1.88
N TYR A 38 -13.38 7.90 1.49
CA TYR A 38 -13.69 8.11 0.08
C TYR A 38 -14.30 9.47 -0.12
N HIS A 39 -14.08 10.02 -1.32
CA HIS A 39 -14.74 11.26 -1.71
C HIS A 39 -15.34 11.08 -3.10
N THR A 40 -16.32 11.91 -3.42
CA THR A 40 -17.01 11.86 -4.70
C THR A 40 -16.23 12.65 -5.73
N ILE A 41 -15.98 12.02 -6.87
CA ILE A 41 -15.37 12.66 -8.03
C ILE A 41 -16.40 12.69 -9.14
N THR A 42 -16.51 13.82 -9.85
CA THR A 42 -17.37 13.94 -11.01
C THR A 42 -16.51 14.16 -12.24
N ASP A 43 -16.67 13.33 -13.24
CA ASP A 43 -15.96 13.47 -14.50
C ASP A 43 -16.90 13.16 -15.65
N GLU A 44 -16.34 12.91 -16.83
CA GLU A 44 -17.16 12.68 -18.02
C GLU A 44 -18.04 11.44 -17.91
N GLU A 45 -17.64 10.50 -17.07
CA GLU A 45 -18.39 9.27 -16.89
C GLU A 45 -19.42 9.36 -15.75
N GLY A 46 -19.50 10.53 -15.09
CA GLY A 46 -20.44 10.75 -14.01
C GLY A 46 -19.76 10.78 -12.66
N GLU A 47 -20.55 10.55 -11.61
CA GLU A 47 -20.03 10.56 -10.24
C GLU A 47 -19.53 9.18 -9.85
N HIS A 48 -18.38 9.14 -9.16
CA HIS A 48 -17.88 7.90 -8.60
C HIS A 48 -17.06 8.21 -7.34
N GLN A 49 -16.80 7.18 -6.55
CA GLN A 49 -16.05 7.33 -5.31
C GLN A 49 -14.58 7.08 -5.56
N ALA A 50 -13.72 7.89 -4.94
CA ALA A 50 -12.29 7.71 -5.01
C ALA A 50 -11.72 7.74 -3.60
N PRO A 51 -10.67 6.95 -3.32
CA PRO A 51 -10.08 6.95 -1.98
C PRO A 51 -9.38 8.27 -1.69
N THR A 52 -9.49 8.70 -0.43
CA THR A 52 -8.80 9.91 0.01
C THR A 52 -7.32 9.59 0.25
N PRO A 53 -6.44 10.61 0.22
CA PRO A 53 -5.04 10.37 0.62
C PRO A 53 -4.91 9.77 2.02
N LYS A 54 -5.79 10.18 2.93
CA LYS A 54 -5.76 9.65 4.29
C LYS A 54 -6.03 8.15 4.30
N TRP A 55 -7.01 7.71 3.51
CA TRP A 55 -7.31 6.28 3.41
C TRP A 55 -6.15 5.50 2.79
N LEU A 56 -5.55 6.06 1.73
CA LEU A 56 -4.42 5.42 1.07
C LEU A 56 -3.24 5.30 2.03
N MET A 57 -2.98 6.35 2.82
CA MET A 57 -1.92 6.28 3.83
C MET A 57 -2.24 5.25 4.91
N ALA A 58 -3.52 5.10 5.25
CA ALA A 58 -3.91 4.08 6.25
C ALA A 58 -3.62 2.68 5.72
N LEU A 59 -3.84 2.44 4.43
CA LEU A 59 -3.51 1.15 3.83
C LEU A 59 -2.01 0.90 3.88
N LEU A 60 -1.20 1.92 3.54
CA LEU A 60 0.26 1.78 3.60
C LEU A 60 0.74 1.55 5.03
N TYR A 61 0.16 2.28 5.99
CA TYR A 61 0.54 2.11 7.38
C TYR A 61 0.16 0.71 7.88
N ALA A 62 -0.97 0.18 7.44
CA ALA A 62 -1.38 -1.17 7.79
C ALA A 62 -0.36 -2.19 7.27
N VAL A 63 0.14 -2.00 6.05
CA VAL A 63 1.19 -2.86 5.51
C VAL A 63 2.45 -2.75 6.35
N PHE A 64 2.87 -1.53 6.66
CA PHE A 64 4.03 -1.29 7.50
C PHE A 64 3.86 -1.96 8.87
N TYR A 65 2.70 -1.81 9.47
CA TYR A 65 2.41 -2.41 10.78
C TYR A 65 2.53 -3.92 10.73
N THR A 66 1.99 -4.56 9.69
CA THR A 66 2.05 -6.01 9.61
C THR A 66 3.46 -6.53 9.33
N CYS A 67 4.27 -5.75 8.61
CA CYS A 67 5.64 -6.15 8.30
C CYS A 67 6.62 -5.81 9.42
N HIS A 68 6.35 -4.74 10.17
CA HIS A 68 7.30 -4.21 11.17
C HIS A 68 6.55 -3.78 12.42
N GLU A 69 5.86 -4.71 13.05
CA GLU A 69 5.00 -4.42 14.20
C GLU A 69 5.75 -3.70 15.31
N HIS A 70 6.96 -4.14 15.59
CA HIS A 70 7.74 -3.55 16.68
C HIS A 70 8.08 -2.09 16.39
N ALA A 71 8.49 -1.79 15.16
CA ALA A 71 8.78 -0.41 14.76
C ALA A 71 7.52 0.43 14.76
N ALA A 72 6.39 -0.15 14.35
CA ALA A 72 5.12 0.57 14.27
C ALA A 72 4.62 0.99 15.66
N GLU A 73 5.04 0.31 16.72
CA GLU A 73 4.70 0.72 18.07
C GLU A 73 5.30 2.08 18.42
N LYS A 74 6.39 2.46 17.75
CA LYS A 74 7.10 3.71 18.02
C LYS A 74 6.85 4.77 16.97
N ILE A 75 6.24 4.40 15.85
CA ILE A 75 5.97 5.31 14.74
C ILE A 75 4.47 5.27 14.51
N ASP A 76 3.75 6.24 15.08
CA ASP A 76 2.30 6.24 14.96
C ASP A 76 1.88 6.67 13.56
N PHE A 77 0.58 6.59 13.30
CA PHE A 77 0.03 6.86 11.98
C PHE A 77 0.37 8.27 11.50
N MET A 78 0.24 9.27 12.37
CA MET A 78 0.51 10.64 11.97
C MET A 78 1.99 10.85 11.65
N HIS A 79 2.88 10.28 12.47
CA HIS A 79 4.31 10.35 12.21
C HIS A 79 4.65 9.68 10.87
N PHE A 80 4.01 8.54 10.60
CA PHE A 80 4.19 7.82 9.36
C PHE A 80 3.79 8.69 8.17
N ILE A 81 2.61 9.32 8.24
CA ILE A 81 2.13 10.20 7.17
C ILE A 81 3.12 11.33 6.91
N MET A 82 3.61 11.95 7.99
CA MET A 82 4.49 13.10 7.87
C MET A 82 5.86 12.75 7.33
N SER A 83 6.19 11.46 7.26
CA SER A 83 7.48 11.02 6.76
C SER A 83 7.56 10.94 5.23
N PHE A 84 6.44 11.10 4.55
CA PHE A 84 6.38 10.94 3.10
C PHE A 84 6.37 12.27 2.37
N SER A 85 7.19 12.36 1.31
CA SER A 85 7.01 13.41 0.31
C SER A 85 5.93 12.96 -0.67
N SER A 86 5.45 13.89 -1.50
CA SER A 86 4.45 13.55 -2.52
C SER A 86 4.95 12.47 -3.46
N LYS A 87 6.23 12.56 -3.86
CA LYS A 87 6.79 11.56 -4.76
C LYS A 87 6.88 10.20 -4.09
N GLU A 88 7.35 10.18 -2.84
CA GLU A 88 7.46 8.92 -2.11
C GLU A 88 6.09 8.27 -1.92
N PHE A 89 5.07 9.09 -1.68
CA PHE A 89 3.71 8.59 -1.55
C PHE A 89 3.23 8.00 -2.87
N GLN A 90 3.46 8.69 -3.99
CA GLN A 90 3.04 8.19 -5.29
C GLN A 90 3.75 6.89 -5.65
N ASP A 91 5.06 6.81 -5.37
CA ASP A 91 5.82 5.61 -5.65
C ASP A 91 5.31 4.43 -4.81
N ALA A 92 5.03 4.67 -3.53
CA ALA A 92 4.53 3.63 -2.65
C ALA A 92 3.15 3.15 -3.08
N MET A 93 2.27 4.07 -3.48
CA MET A 93 0.93 3.69 -3.92
C MET A 93 0.95 2.93 -5.24
N SER A 94 1.85 3.32 -6.15
CA SER A 94 2.02 2.59 -7.40
C SER A 94 2.40 1.15 -7.12
N TRP A 95 3.35 0.96 -6.20
CA TRP A 95 3.74 -0.37 -5.78
C TRP A 95 2.58 -1.11 -5.12
N TYR A 96 1.87 -0.42 -4.23
CA TYR A 96 0.79 -1.06 -3.46
C TYR A 96 -0.29 -1.62 -4.40
N TYR A 97 -0.73 -0.83 -5.37
CA TYR A 97 -1.78 -1.27 -6.28
C TYR A 97 -1.33 -2.46 -7.12
N GLN A 98 -0.08 -2.44 -7.58
CA GLN A 98 0.42 -3.55 -8.37
C GLN A 98 0.56 -4.82 -7.52
N ALA A 99 1.14 -4.70 -6.34
CA ALA A 99 1.32 -5.85 -5.45
C ALA A 99 -0.02 -6.42 -5.00
N TYR A 100 -0.99 -5.53 -4.73
CA TYR A 100 -2.34 -5.95 -4.37
C TYR A 100 -2.97 -6.75 -5.51
N ALA A 101 -2.89 -6.23 -6.73
CA ALA A 101 -3.49 -6.89 -7.89
C ALA A 101 -2.86 -8.25 -8.14
N GLU A 102 -1.54 -8.35 -7.99
CA GLU A 102 -0.85 -9.64 -8.15
C GLU A 102 -1.32 -10.64 -7.09
N ARG A 103 -1.43 -10.16 -5.85
CA ARG A 103 -1.83 -11.03 -4.76
C ARG A 103 -3.25 -11.54 -4.93
N GLU A 104 -4.13 -10.69 -5.46
CA GLU A 104 -5.52 -11.05 -5.67
C GLU A 104 -5.76 -11.80 -6.98
N GLY A 105 -4.70 -12.04 -7.74
CA GLY A 105 -4.81 -12.77 -8.99
C GLY A 105 -5.37 -11.95 -10.14
N LEU A 106 -5.37 -10.62 -10.00
CA LEU A 106 -5.87 -9.73 -11.04
C LEU A 106 -4.82 -9.43 -12.09
N LEU A 107 -3.55 -9.64 -11.75
CA LEU A 107 -2.43 -9.47 -12.66
C LEU A 107 -1.51 -10.68 -12.53
N PRO A 108 -0.72 -11.00 -13.57
CA PRO A 108 0.30 -12.04 -13.44
C PRO A 108 1.34 -11.64 -12.41
N ALA A 109 1.95 -12.64 -11.75
CA ALA A 109 3.02 -12.38 -10.81
C ALA A 109 4.18 -11.69 -11.52
N ASP A 110 4.89 -10.85 -10.79
CA ASP A 110 6.04 -10.14 -11.32
C ASP A 110 7.14 -11.13 -11.67
N GLU A 111 7.62 -11.11 -12.92
CA GLU A 111 8.63 -12.04 -13.37
C GLU A 111 9.97 -11.82 -12.69
N ASP A 112 10.21 -10.62 -12.21
CA ASP A 112 11.44 -10.33 -11.48
C ASP A 112 11.58 -11.19 -10.24
N GLU A 113 10.47 -11.67 -9.73
CA GLU A 113 10.52 -12.50 -8.52
C GLU A 113 10.75 -13.96 -8.84
N THR A 114 10.26 -14.39 -9.97
CA THR A 114 10.41 -15.77 -10.36
C THR A 114 11.75 -15.98 -10.99
N ALA A 115 12.16 -14.99 -11.55
CA ALA A 115 13.35 -14.93 -12.26
C ALA A 115 13.68 -16.09 -12.95
N LYS A 116 13.13 -15.75 -13.10
CA LYS A 116 13.10 -16.17 -13.69
C LYS A 116 13.05 -17.32 -13.99
N GLU A 117 12.31 -17.67 -13.89
CA GLU A 117 12.04 -18.59 -14.16
C GLU A 117 11.48 -18.80 -15.12
N SER A 118 11.39 -18.40 -15.50
CA SER A 118 11.06 -18.51 -16.44
C SER A 118 10.71 -18.46 -17.24
N ASP A 119 10.78 -18.09 -17.38
CA ASP A 119 10.55 -17.96 -18.22
C ASP A 119 10.48 -18.05 -18.73
N SER A 120 10.65 -17.88 -18.75
CA SER A 120 10.50 -17.88 -19.23
C SER A 120 10.09 -18.13 -19.51
N LYS A 121 9.89 -18.14 -19.30
CA LYS A 121 9.47 -18.31 -19.58
C LYS A 121 9.10 -18.34 -20.03
N ASN A 122 9.13 -18.18 -20.03
CA ASN A 122 8.85 -18.13 -20.37
C ASN A 122 8.79 -18.09 -20.62
N ALA A 123 8.75 -18.17 -20.76
CA ALA A 123 8.85 -18.10 -20.92
C ALA A 123 8.52 -18.18 -21.02
#